data_113bc94b552bb5ee82724fcd455afdb2
#
_entry.id   113bc94b552bb5ee82724fcd455afdb2
#
_cell.length_a   1.000
_cell.length_b   1.000
_cell.length_c   1.000
_cell.angle_alpha   90.00
_cell.angle_beta   90.00
_cell.angle_gamma   90.00
#
_symmetry.space_group_name_H-M   'P 1'
#
loop_
_entity.id
_entity.type
_entity.pdbx_description
1 polymer ?
#
loop_
_entity_poly.entity_id
_entity_poly.type
_entity_poly.pdbx_seq_one_letter_code
_entity_poly.pdbx_strand_id
1 'polypeptide(L)'
;MNIPTNLRTIPDQSGAPAFVVVPIRDYVALVASARRVTRRKTIPHEVVTLMVDGLSAARAWREYRGLTQAAVARRMRISQPALAQIETSARPRKTTRARLAKALGITLEQLPAQPSTLSK
;
A
#
# COMPACT_ATOMS: atom_id res chain seq x y z
N MET A 1 0.65 -8.26 17.86
CA MET A 1 -0.32 -7.37 18.53
C MET A 1 -0.84 -8.10 19.76
N ASN A 2 -0.56 -7.58 20.94
CA ASN A 2 -1.06 -8.17 22.17
C ASN A 2 -2.50 -7.71 22.41
N ILE A 3 -3.43 -8.64 22.28
CA ILE A 3 -4.81 -8.38 22.62
C ILE A 3 -4.92 -8.59 24.15
N PRO A 4 -5.36 -7.56 24.91
CA PRO A 4 -5.54 -7.74 26.34
C PRO A 4 -6.52 -8.88 26.62
N THR A 5 -6.13 -9.81 27.49
CA THR A 5 -6.95 -10.98 27.79
C THR A 5 -8.07 -10.71 28.82
N ASN A 6 -8.09 -9.50 29.38
CA ASN A 6 -9.05 -9.12 30.43
C ASN A 6 -10.12 -8.15 29.94
N LEU A 7 -10.44 -8.18 28.65
CA LEU A 7 -11.49 -7.32 28.10
C LEU A 7 -12.87 -7.76 28.62
N ARG A 8 -13.66 -6.78 29.05
CA ARG A 8 -15.07 -7.03 29.41
C ARG A 8 -15.89 -7.04 28.10
N THR A 9 -16.71 -8.07 27.98
CA THR A 9 -17.69 -8.15 26.92
C THR A 9 -19.08 -7.82 27.43
N ILE A 10 -19.86 -7.10 26.62
CA ILE A 10 -21.27 -6.84 26.93
C ILE A 10 -22.08 -7.69 25.94
N PRO A 11 -22.87 -8.66 26.47
CA PRO A 11 -23.65 -9.53 25.58
C PRO A 11 -24.88 -8.80 25.06
N ASP A 12 -25.36 -9.28 23.92
CA ASP A 12 -26.64 -8.85 23.35
C ASP A 12 -27.79 -9.57 24.04
N GLN A 13 -29.02 -9.38 23.56
CA GLN A 13 -30.22 -9.99 24.12
C GLN A 13 -30.21 -11.51 24.06
N SER A 14 -29.43 -12.10 23.13
CA SER A 14 -29.31 -13.55 22.99
C SER A 14 -28.18 -14.15 23.82
N GLY A 15 -27.42 -13.32 24.51
CA GLY A 15 -26.26 -13.76 25.31
C GLY A 15 -24.97 -13.81 24.51
N ALA A 16 -25.00 -13.50 23.23
CA ALA A 16 -23.78 -13.46 22.38
C ALA A 16 -23.00 -12.16 22.64
N PRO A 17 -21.64 -12.20 22.59
CA PRO A 17 -20.85 -10.99 22.80
C PRO A 17 -21.11 -9.98 21.67
N ALA A 18 -21.70 -8.83 22.03
CA ALA A 18 -22.02 -7.77 21.06
C ALA A 18 -21.06 -6.58 21.16
N PHE A 19 -20.52 -6.32 22.35
CA PHE A 19 -19.65 -5.18 22.61
C PHE A 19 -18.48 -5.59 23.46
N VAL A 20 -17.36 -4.89 23.28
CA VAL A 20 -16.16 -5.07 24.09
C VAL A 20 -15.83 -3.75 24.76
N VAL A 21 -15.60 -3.76 26.06
CA VAL A 21 -15.17 -2.58 26.81
C VAL A 21 -13.65 -2.56 26.80
N VAL A 22 -13.06 -1.53 26.20
CA VAL A 22 -11.60 -1.37 26.10
C VAL A 22 -11.19 -0.12 26.85
N PRO A 23 -10.17 -0.19 27.74
CA PRO A 23 -9.62 1.02 28.34
C PRO A 23 -9.20 2.01 27.26
N ILE A 24 -9.44 3.30 27.49
CA ILE A 24 -9.24 4.32 26.44
C ILE A 24 -7.80 4.36 25.94
N ARG A 25 -6.82 4.14 26.82
CA ARG A 25 -5.41 4.10 26.41
C ARG A 25 -5.13 2.94 25.45
N ASP A 26 -5.74 1.78 25.70
CA ASP A 26 -5.59 0.61 24.84
C ASP A 26 -6.29 0.82 23.49
N TYR A 27 -7.45 1.45 23.50
CA TYR A 27 -8.18 1.80 22.30
C TYR A 27 -7.37 2.77 21.40
N VAL A 28 -6.80 3.81 21.99
CA VAL A 28 -5.98 4.78 21.25
C VAL A 28 -4.76 4.08 20.62
N ALA A 29 -4.10 3.20 21.37
CA ALA A 29 -2.97 2.44 20.85
C ALA A 29 -3.36 1.51 19.69
N LEU A 30 -4.50 0.82 19.82
CA LEU A 30 -5.01 -0.08 18.77
C LEU A 30 -5.35 0.68 17.51
N VAL A 31 -6.04 1.83 17.64
CA VAL A 31 -6.39 2.67 16.48
C VAL A 31 -5.15 3.21 15.79
N ALA A 32 -4.16 3.66 16.54
CA ALA A 32 -2.90 4.15 15.98
C ALA A 32 -2.14 3.04 15.23
N SER A 33 -2.10 1.82 15.80
CA SER A 33 -1.49 0.66 15.14
C SER A 33 -2.22 0.29 13.85
N ALA A 34 -3.55 0.25 13.89
CA ALA A 34 -4.37 -0.09 12.72
C ALA A 34 -4.17 0.94 11.59
N ARG A 35 -4.13 2.23 11.94
CA ARG A 35 -3.88 3.29 10.95
C ARG A 35 -2.52 3.17 10.30
N ARG A 36 -1.48 2.83 11.08
CA ARG A 36 -0.13 2.63 10.54
C ARG A 36 -0.07 1.46 9.57
N VAL A 37 -0.67 0.33 9.94
CA VAL A 37 -0.74 -0.85 9.08
C VAL A 37 -1.51 -0.54 7.80
N THR A 38 -2.65 0.11 7.92
CA THR A 38 -3.48 0.50 6.78
C THR A 38 -2.72 1.43 5.83
N ARG A 39 -2.01 2.45 6.34
CA ARG A 39 -1.23 3.36 5.52
C ARG A 39 -0.14 2.65 4.72
N ARG A 40 0.51 1.63 5.31
CA ARG A 40 1.57 0.89 4.65
C ARG A 40 1.07 -0.03 3.54
N LYS A 41 -0.17 -0.52 3.65
CA LYS A 41 -0.74 -1.51 2.73
C LYS A 41 -1.76 -0.91 1.76
N THR A 42 -2.30 0.25 2.09
CA THR A 42 -3.37 0.86 1.30
C THR A 42 -2.81 1.58 0.09
N ILE A 43 -3.43 1.34 -1.06
CA ILE A 43 -3.17 2.07 -2.29
C ILE A 43 -4.20 3.19 -2.37
N PRO A 44 -3.77 4.46 -2.50
CA PRO A 44 -4.73 5.56 -2.63
C PRO A 44 -5.67 5.37 -3.80
N HIS A 45 -6.90 5.86 -3.64
CA HIS A 45 -7.92 5.74 -4.69
C HIS A 45 -7.45 6.36 -6.01
N GLU A 46 -6.75 7.47 -5.95
CA GLU A 46 -6.21 8.15 -7.12
C GLU A 46 -5.24 7.28 -7.92
N VAL A 47 -4.42 6.51 -7.22
CA VAL A 47 -3.49 5.56 -7.85
C VAL A 47 -4.27 4.43 -8.51
N VAL A 48 -5.28 3.89 -7.82
CA VAL A 48 -6.14 2.83 -8.37
C VAL A 48 -6.82 3.33 -9.64
N THR A 49 -7.34 4.54 -9.63
CA THR A 49 -7.99 5.15 -10.80
C THR A 49 -7.03 5.22 -11.98
N LEU A 50 -5.80 5.67 -11.77
CA LEU A 50 -4.80 5.73 -12.83
C LEU A 50 -4.48 4.33 -13.37
N MET A 51 -4.41 3.32 -12.51
CA MET A 51 -4.18 1.95 -12.95
C MET A 51 -5.35 1.40 -13.76
N VAL A 52 -6.58 1.71 -13.36
CA VAL A 52 -7.79 1.34 -14.12
C VAL A 52 -7.79 2.00 -15.49
N ASP A 53 -7.28 3.23 -15.59
CA ASP A 53 -7.15 3.95 -16.86
C ASP A 53 -6.01 3.40 -17.74
N GLY A 54 -5.32 2.39 -17.29
CA GLY A 54 -4.31 1.69 -18.09
C GLY A 54 -2.87 1.99 -17.75
N LEU A 55 -2.60 2.82 -16.76
CA LEU A 55 -1.24 3.09 -16.33
C LEU A 55 -0.67 1.89 -15.55
N SER A 56 0.63 1.66 -15.70
CA SER A 56 1.31 0.71 -14.83
C SER A 56 1.31 1.21 -13.38
N ALA A 57 1.42 0.30 -12.42
CA ALA A 57 1.49 0.68 -11.02
C ALA A 57 2.62 1.67 -10.75
N ALA A 58 3.78 1.45 -11.36
CA ALA A 58 4.94 2.32 -11.23
C ALA A 58 4.65 3.74 -11.70
N ARG A 59 4.06 3.86 -12.88
CA ARG A 59 3.71 5.16 -13.45
C ARG A 59 2.61 5.84 -12.65
N ALA A 60 1.60 5.08 -12.23
CA ALA A 60 0.49 5.61 -11.43
C ALA A 60 0.99 6.23 -10.13
N TRP A 61 1.84 5.51 -9.41
CA TRP A 61 2.44 6.04 -8.18
C TRP A 61 3.31 7.25 -8.43
N ARG A 62 4.11 7.23 -9.51
CA ARG A 62 4.98 8.35 -9.86
C ARG A 62 4.15 9.61 -10.14
N GLU A 63 3.11 9.50 -10.93
CA GLU A 63 2.24 10.63 -11.27
C GLU A 63 1.47 11.12 -10.03
N TYR A 64 1.00 10.19 -9.21
CA TYR A 64 0.33 10.55 -7.95
C TYR A 64 1.26 11.36 -7.03
N ARG A 65 2.54 11.00 -6.97
CA ARG A 65 3.54 11.71 -6.18
C ARG A 65 4.04 13.00 -6.84
N GLY A 66 3.63 13.27 -8.06
CA GLY A 66 4.08 14.44 -8.80
C GLY A 66 5.55 14.39 -9.21
N LEU A 67 6.10 13.18 -9.36
CA LEU A 67 7.51 13.00 -9.72
C LEU A 67 7.68 12.78 -11.22
N THR A 68 8.78 13.33 -11.76
CA THR A 68 9.15 13.07 -13.17
C THR A 68 9.91 11.75 -13.27
N GLN A 69 9.94 11.19 -14.47
CA GLN A 69 10.76 10.00 -14.75
C GLN A 69 12.24 10.27 -14.41
N ALA A 70 12.73 11.44 -14.77
CA ALA A 70 14.12 11.83 -14.48
C ALA A 70 14.40 11.82 -12.96
N ALA A 71 13.47 12.32 -12.15
CA ALA A 71 13.64 12.37 -10.70
C ALA A 71 13.70 10.97 -10.11
N VAL A 72 12.79 10.08 -10.51
CA VAL A 72 12.76 8.71 -10.01
C VAL A 72 13.98 7.93 -10.49
N ALA A 73 14.35 8.08 -11.77
CA ALA A 73 15.54 7.43 -12.32
C ALA A 73 16.79 7.82 -11.53
N ARG A 74 16.91 9.10 -11.18
CA ARG A 74 18.03 9.60 -10.38
C ARG A 74 18.08 8.93 -9.02
N ARG A 75 16.92 8.79 -8.37
CA ARG A 75 16.83 8.10 -7.06
C ARG A 75 17.23 6.63 -7.16
N MET A 76 16.90 6.00 -8.27
CA MET A 76 17.25 4.60 -8.54
C MET A 76 18.68 4.44 -9.08
N ARG A 77 19.35 5.51 -9.43
CA ARG A 77 20.67 5.51 -10.06
C ARG A 77 20.66 4.77 -11.39
N ILE A 78 19.64 4.99 -12.18
CA ILE A 78 19.50 4.43 -13.53
C ILE A 78 19.20 5.57 -14.50
N SER A 79 19.29 5.28 -15.79
CA SER A 79 18.94 6.26 -16.82
C SER A 79 17.42 6.43 -16.93
N GLN A 80 16.98 7.58 -17.43
CA GLN A 80 15.56 7.81 -17.67
C GLN A 80 14.96 6.80 -18.66
N PRO A 81 15.61 6.46 -19.78
CA PRO A 81 15.09 5.41 -20.67
C PRO A 81 14.95 4.05 -19.98
N ALA A 82 15.86 3.70 -19.06
CA ALA A 82 15.76 2.46 -18.30
C ALA A 82 14.52 2.47 -17.42
N LEU A 83 14.22 3.60 -16.76
CA LEU A 83 13.00 3.73 -15.97
C LEU A 83 11.76 3.65 -16.85
N ALA A 84 11.79 4.28 -18.01
CA ALA A 84 10.67 4.22 -18.96
C ALA A 84 10.36 2.78 -19.35
N GLN A 85 11.38 1.95 -19.57
CA GLN A 85 11.19 0.53 -19.84
C GLN A 85 10.57 -0.20 -18.64
N ILE A 86 11.01 0.11 -17.44
CA ILE A 86 10.44 -0.48 -16.22
C ILE A 86 8.95 -0.13 -16.10
N GLU A 87 8.59 1.13 -16.37
CA GLU A 87 7.20 1.60 -16.29
C GLU A 87 6.30 0.93 -17.34
N THR A 88 6.85 0.54 -18.48
CA THR A 88 6.07 -0.15 -19.52
C THR A 88 6.06 -1.66 -19.36
N SER A 89 6.91 -2.21 -18.51
CA SER A 89 6.97 -3.64 -18.27
C SER A 89 5.76 -4.10 -17.46
N ALA A 90 5.08 -5.14 -17.94
CA ALA A 90 3.94 -5.72 -17.25
C ALA A 90 4.37 -6.45 -15.96
N ARG A 91 5.58 -7.00 -15.94
CA ARG A 91 6.08 -7.80 -14.81
C ARG A 91 7.54 -7.49 -14.49
N PRO A 92 7.81 -6.35 -13.84
CA PRO A 92 9.18 -6.09 -13.39
C PRO A 92 9.61 -7.12 -12.35
N ARG A 93 10.89 -7.40 -12.30
CA ARG A 93 11.44 -8.33 -11.30
C ARG A 93 11.19 -7.79 -9.89
N LYS A 94 11.07 -8.70 -8.92
CA LYS A 94 10.85 -8.32 -7.53
C LYS A 94 11.92 -7.36 -7.01
N THR A 95 13.19 -7.60 -7.34
CA THR A 95 14.28 -6.71 -6.96
C THR A 95 14.13 -5.31 -7.55
N THR A 96 13.71 -5.22 -8.81
CA THR A 96 13.44 -3.95 -9.48
C THR A 96 12.26 -3.23 -8.82
N ARG A 97 11.19 -3.96 -8.51
CA ARG A 97 10.02 -3.38 -7.84
C ARG A 97 10.38 -2.86 -6.45
N ALA A 98 11.22 -3.59 -5.71
CA ALA A 98 11.65 -3.17 -4.38
C ALA A 98 12.45 -1.87 -4.45
N ARG A 99 13.36 -1.74 -5.40
CA ARG A 99 14.14 -0.52 -5.62
C ARG A 99 13.24 0.64 -6.04
N LEU A 100 12.29 0.36 -6.91
CA LEU A 100 11.33 1.36 -7.38
C LEU A 100 10.43 1.85 -6.24
N ALA A 101 9.92 0.92 -5.43
CA ALA A 101 9.11 1.26 -4.27
C ALA A 101 9.88 2.19 -3.32
N LYS A 102 11.14 1.88 -3.04
CA LYS A 102 11.99 2.71 -2.21
C LYS A 102 12.16 4.12 -2.80
N ALA A 103 12.37 4.21 -4.11
CA ALA A 103 12.50 5.50 -4.81
C ALA A 103 11.21 6.31 -4.76
N LEU A 104 10.06 5.65 -4.78
CA LEU A 104 8.75 6.29 -4.70
C LEU A 104 8.32 6.59 -3.26
N GLY A 105 9.06 6.10 -2.26
CA GLY A 105 8.70 6.30 -0.85
C GLY A 105 7.51 5.46 -0.41
N ILE A 106 7.32 4.30 -1.00
CA ILE A 106 6.23 3.36 -0.69
C ILE A 106 6.80 1.99 -0.36
N THR A 107 5.95 1.10 0.13
CA THR A 107 6.33 -0.29 0.40
C THR A 107 6.16 -1.14 -0.87
N LEU A 108 6.83 -2.29 -0.90
CA LEU A 108 6.67 -3.23 -2.01
C LEU A 108 5.22 -3.71 -2.14
N GLU A 109 4.52 -3.84 -1.03
CA GLU A 109 3.11 -4.25 -1.02
C GLU A 109 2.20 -3.22 -1.70
N GLN A 110 2.56 -1.94 -1.63
CA GLN A 110 1.80 -0.87 -2.28
C GLN A 110 2.10 -0.76 -3.78
N LEU A 111 3.11 -1.50 -4.26
CA LEU A 111 3.47 -1.54 -5.68
C LEU A 111 3.20 -2.95 -6.21
N PRO A 112 1.93 -3.30 -6.46
CA PRO A 112 1.59 -4.65 -6.88
C PRO A 112 2.12 -4.95 -8.28
N ALA A 113 2.51 -6.21 -8.51
CA ALA A 113 2.69 -6.69 -9.87
C ALA A 113 1.34 -6.64 -10.57
N GLN A 114 1.33 -6.20 -11.82
CA GLN A 114 0.06 -6.20 -12.56
C GLN A 114 -0.49 -7.62 -12.65
N PRO A 115 -1.76 -7.80 -12.28
CA PRO A 115 -2.35 -9.13 -12.33
C PRO A 115 -2.41 -9.62 -13.77
N SER A 116 -1.89 -10.81 -13.97
CA SER A 116 -1.92 -11.48 -15.27
C SER A 116 -3.34 -11.79 -15.75
N THR A 117 -4.31 -11.62 -14.88
CA THR A 117 -5.72 -11.90 -15.16
C THR A 117 -6.39 -10.84 -16.03
N LEU A 118 -5.77 -9.71 -16.23
CA LEU A 118 -6.32 -8.65 -17.11
C LEU A 118 -5.89 -8.82 -18.56
N SER A 119 -5.13 -9.87 -18.86
CA SER A 119 -4.63 -10.13 -20.20
C SER A 119 -5.56 -10.98 -21.05
N LYS A 120 -6.82 -10.93 -20.78
CA LYS A 120 -7.79 -11.57 -21.67
C LYS A 120 -8.49 -10.56 -22.51
#